data_96cb7729e438b57c21bb41f0e58d9e34
#
_entry.id   96cb7729e438b57c21bb41f0e58d9e34
#
_cell.length_a   1.000
_cell.length_b   1.000
_cell.length_c   1.000
_cell.angle_alpha   90.00
_cell.angle_beta   90.00
_cell.angle_gamma   90.00
#
_symmetry.space_group_name_H-M   'P 1'
#
loop_
_entity.id
_entity.type
_entity.pdbx_description
1 polymer ?
#
loop_
_entity_poly.entity_id
_entity_poly.type
_entity_poly.pdbx_seq_one_letter_code
_entity_poly.pdbx_strand_id
1 'polypeptide(L)'
;MLTEVTRLVPAMQARAVELDANEAFPEFDFQVLRELGMLAAPLPARLGGQGAGTESEGADLLLGLLRLLGQGNLAVGRLFEAHVNALQLIITYGSPGQVERAATDVQNGHLFGLWVTDPPVGEALVLDAGMVWGGKGPCSGAGYVTRALVTISTATGTRMAIMAIGSTARAEPLRGVMQGMRACSNGVVYFKKTPLPPDALIGQPGDYLREPYLSTGAWRTTAVTLGGLDALVAATRSQLVRKGHQDAPLQQDRFGRMLIAQETARLWTVEAARRAETSGGSVADRVAYVNLARIAVEAACLDAMRLAQRALGLAAFLRPNPVERLLRDLAVYLRQPAPDAVLTEAAHHAFSA
;
A
#
# COMPACT_ATOMS: atom_id res chain seq x y z
N MET A 1 11.50 16.69 -4.03
CA MET A 1 10.54 15.57 -4.14
C MET A 1 9.30 15.77 -3.23
N LEU A 2 9.38 15.81 -1.87
CA LEU A 2 8.19 15.99 -1.01
C LEU A 2 7.40 17.26 -1.34
N THR A 3 8.08 18.40 -1.54
CA THR A 3 7.44 19.66 -1.91
C THR A 3 6.65 19.57 -3.22
N GLU A 4 7.14 18.81 -4.19
CA GLU A 4 6.48 18.60 -5.47
C GLU A 4 5.22 17.75 -5.30
N VAL A 5 5.31 16.63 -4.54
CA VAL A 5 4.13 15.80 -4.24
C VAL A 5 3.08 16.59 -3.44
N THR A 6 3.50 17.42 -2.47
CA THR A 6 2.57 18.28 -1.72
C THR A 6 1.73 19.17 -2.66
N ARG A 7 2.35 19.71 -3.72
CA ARG A 7 1.63 20.52 -4.72
C ARG A 7 0.66 19.72 -5.58
N LEU A 8 0.90 18.39 -5.74
CA LEU A 8 0.02 17.51 -6.51
C LEU A 8 -1.22 17.06 -5.74
N VAL A 9 -1.16 17.03 -4.40
CA VAL A 9 -2.24 16.51 -3.54
C VAL A 9 -3.63 17.07 -3.90
N PRO A 10 -3.85 18.39 -4.04
CA PRO A 10 -5.18 18.92 -4.36
C PRO A 10 -5.71 18.43 -5.71
N ALA A 11 -4.84 18.36 -6.72
CA ALA A 11 -5.23 17.88 -8.05
C ALA A 11 -5.52 16.38 -8.06
N MET A 12 -4.76 15.57 -7.30
CA MET A 12 -5.04 14.14 -7.09
C MET A 12 -6.39 13.92 -6.40
N GLN A 13 -6.69 14.71 -5.36
CA GLN A 13 -7.98 14.64 -4.65
C GLN A 13 -9.17 14.97 -5.57
N ALA A 14 -9.02 15.94 -6.45
CA ALA A 14 -10.05 16.30 -7.43
C ALA A 14 -10.30 15.15 -8.41
N ARG A 15 -9.24 14.57 -8.99
CA ARG A 15 -9.35 13.42 -9.92
C ARG A 15 -9.88 12.16 -9.26
N ALA A 16 -9.58 11.94 -7.98
CA ALA A 16 -9.97 10.73 -7.24
C ALA A 16 -11.48 10.50 -7.23
N VAL A 17 -12.31 11.55 -7.33
CA VAL A 17 -13.77 11.44 -7.38
C VAL A 17 -14.22 10.75 -8.67
N GLU A 18 -13.68 11.17 -9.81
CA GLU A 18 -14.00 10.59 -11.12
C GLU A 18 -13.41 9.19 -11.28
N LEU A 19 -12.16 8.99 -10.82
CA LEU A 19 -11.49 7.68 -10.84
C LEU A 19 -12.27 6.63 -10.03
N ASP A 20 -12.78 6.99 -8.84
CA ASP A 20 -13.64 6.11 -8.05
C ASP A 20 -14.97 5.82 -8.77
N ALA A 21 -15.62 6.84 -9.34
CA ALA A 21 -16.90 6.68 -10.02
C ALA A 21 -16.80 5.71 -11.21
N ASN A 22 -15.73 5.82 -11.99
CA ASN A 22 -15.48 5.03 -13.20
C ASN A 22 -14.68 3.73 -12.95
N GLU A 23 -14.28 3.44 -11.72
CA GLU A 23 -13.36 2.33 -11.37
C GLU A 23 -12.10 2.35 -12.26
N ALA A 24 -11.59 3.54 -12.51
CA ALA A 24 -10.49 3.77 -13.42
C ALA A 24 -9.14 3.82 -12.68
N PHE A 25 -8.12 3.22 -13.31
CA PHE A 25 -6.74 3.31 -12.82
C PHE A 25 -6.24 4.78 -12.87
N PRO A 26 -5.47 5.25 -11.88
CA PRO A 26 -4.95 6.63 -11.81
C PRO A 26 -3.73 6.82 -12.74
N GLU A 27 -3.92 6.62 -14.05
CA GLU A 27 -2.83 6.58 -15.04
C GLU A 27 -2.10 7.91 -15.14
N PHE A 28 -2.85 9.02 -15.14
CA PHE A 28 -2.27 10.36 -15.18
C PHE A 28 -1.41 10.65 -13.94
N ASP A 29 -1.86 10.22 -12.74
CA ASP A 29 -1.08 10.39 -11.52
C ASP A 29 0.24 9.61 -11.60
N PHE A 30 0.21 8.37 -12.08
CA PHE A 30 1.44 7.58 -12.29
C PHE A 30 2.31 8.12 -13.40
N GLN A 31 1.76 8.72 -14.46
CA GLN A 31 2.55 9.41 -15.47
C GLN A 31 3.34 10.58 -14.84
N VAL A 32 2.69 11.43 -14.05
CA VAL A 32 3.36 12.53 -13.34
C VAL A 32 4.42 12.00 -12.37
N LEU A 33 4.14 10.94 -11.62
CA LEU A 33 5.11 10.33 -10.71
C LEU A 33 6.36 9.79 -11.47
N ARG A 34 6.19 9.23 -12.68
CA ARG A 34 7.30 8.82 -13.55
C ARG A 34 8.14 10.03 -14.00
N GLU A 35 7.49 11.06 -14.52
CA GLU A 35 8.14 12.28 -15.02
C GLU A 35 8.96 12.97 -13.92
N LEU A 36 8.52 12.90 -12.67
CA LEU A 36 9.21 13.41 -11.50
C LEU A 36 10.27 12.44 -10.93
N GLY A 37 10.48 11.28 -11.56
CA GLY A 37 11.45 10.27 -11.12
C GLY A 37 11.07 9.56 -9.81
N MET A 38 9.82 9.66 -9.39
CA MET A 38 9.41 9.13 -8.08
C MET A 38 9.34 7.61 -8.04
N LEU A 39 9.11 6.93 -9.17
CA LEU A 39 9.18 5.48 -9.22
C LEU A 39 10.60 4.96 -8.92
N ALA A 40 11.63 5.75 -9.21
CA ALA A 40 13.01 5.40 -8.89
C ALA A 40 13.39 5.72 -7.41
N ALA A 41 12.59 6.47 -6.67
CA ALA A 41 12.92 6.83 -5.29
C ALA A 41 13.23 5.62 -4.38
N PRO A 42 12.57 4.44 -4.51
CA PRO A 42 12.90 3.26 -3.71
C PRO A 42 14.25 2.61 -4.04
N LEU A 43 14.82 2.86 -5.21
CA LEU A 43 16.12 2.28 -5.56
C LEU A 43 17.21 2.81 -4.65
N PRO A 44 18.22 2.00 -4.31
CA PRO A 44 19.44 2.48 -3.65
C PRO A 44 20.13 3.62 -4.41
N ALA A 45 20.82 4.50 -3.69
CA ALA A 45 21.52 5.64 -4.29
C ALA A 45 22.51 5.22 -5.40
N ARG A 46 23.21 4.09 -5.23
CA ARG A 46 24.12 3.51 -6.23
C ARG A 46 23.42 3.10 -7.55
N LEU A 47 22.10 2.96 -7.53
CA LEU A 47 21.26 2.61 -8.70
C LEU A 47 20.40 3.80 -9.16
N GLY A 48 20.73 5.02 -8.76
CA GLY A 48 20.05 6.24 -9.19
C GLY A 48 18.76 6.57 -8.42
N GLY A 49 18.53 5.92 -7.28
CA GLY A 49 17.38 6.19 -6.41
C GLY A 49 17.70 7.11 -5.23
N GLN A 50 16.80 7.08 -4.24
CA GLN A 50 16.90 7.83 -2.98
C GLN A 50 16.94 6.89 -1.77
N GLY A 51 16.99 5.58 -1.97
CA GLY A 51 16.94 4.57 -0.92
C GLY A 51 15.61 4.52 -0.15
N ALA A 52 14.53 5.10 -0.69
CA ALA A 52 13.25 5.23 0.01
C ALA A 52 12.61 3.87 0.30
N GLY A 53 12.86 3.29 1.48
CA GLY A 53 12.41 1.98 1.92
C GLY A 53 13.35 0.82 1.57
N THR A 54 14.55 1.12 1.10
CA THR A 54 15.61 0.14 0.83
C THR A 54 16.93 0.48 1.51
N GLU A 55 17.06 1.71 1.97
CA GLU A 55 18.16 2.22 2.79
C GLU A 55 17.58 2.99 3.98
N SER A 56 18.23 2.90 5.15
CA SER A 56 17.71 3.51 6.40
C SER A 56 17.54 5.02 6.32
N GLU A 57 18.42 5.70 5.59
CA GLU A 57 18.41 7.13 5.38
C GLU A 57 17.21 7.61 4.55
N GLY A 58 16.62 6.71 3.78
CA GLY A 58 15.42 6.97 2.96
C GLY A 58 14.09 6.84 3.69
N ALA A 59 14.08 6.44 4.97
CA ALA A 59 12.86 6.14 5.73
C ALA A 59 11.91 7.33 5.85
N ASP A 60 12.43 8.50 6.24
CA ASP A 60 11.63 9.73 6.40
C ASP A 60 11.07 10.22 5.07
N LEU A 61 11.85 10.08 3.99
CA LEU A 61 11.40 10.40 2.64
C LEU A 61 10.24 9.50 2.25
N LEU A 62 10.36 8.18 2.46
CA LEU A 62 9.31 7.22 2.13
C LEU A 62 8.04 7.48 2.96
N LEU A 63 8.18 7.72 4.27
CA LEU A 63 7.06 8.05 5.14
C LEU A 63 6.28 9.27 4.61
N GLY A 64 7.01 10.34 4.27
CA GLY A 64 6.42 11.55 3.70
C GLY A 64 5.71 11.29 2.36
N LEU A 65 6.36 10.54 1.45
CA LEU A 65 5.78 10.19 0.14
C LEU A 65 4.49 9.38 0.30
N LEU A 66 4.51 8.29 1.06
CA LEU A 66 3.34 7.42 1.26
C LEU A 66 2.17 8.17 1.90
N ARG A 67 2.46 9.02 2.90
CA ARG A 67 1.44 9.86 3.54
C ARG A 67 0.80 10.84 2.54
N LEU A 68 1.61 11.56 1.76
CA LEU A 68 1.12 12.53 0.78
C LEU A 68 0.34 11.87 -0.36
N LEU A 69 0.84 10.72 -0.87
CA LEU A 69 0.13 9.97 -1.91
C LEU A 69 -1.20 9.42 -1.38
N GLY A 70 -1.22 8.88 -0.15
CA GLY A 70 -2.45 8.44 0.51
C GLY A 70 -3.44 9.59 0.75
N GLN A 71 -2.95 10.79 1.09
CA GLN A 71 -3.75 12.00 1.25
C GLN A 71 -4.36 12.48 -0.09
N GLY A 72 -3.62 12.36 -1.17
CA GLY A 72 -4.10 12.69 -2.52
C GLY A 72 -5.12 11.67 -3.02
N ASN A 73 -4.76 10.40 -3.01
CA ASN A 73 -5.61 9.29 -3.41
C ASN A 73 -5.08 7.98 -2.79
N LEU A 74 -5.90 7.34 -1.94
CA LEU A 74 -5.53 6.06 -1.30
C LEU A 74 -5.13 4.97 -2.32
N ALA A 75 -5.77 4.95 -3.50
CA ALA A 75 -5.41 4.00 -4.55
C ALA A 75 -3.99 4.23 -5.08
N VAL A 76 -3.58 5.49 -5.30
CA VAL A 76 -2.21 5.83 -5.70
C VAL A 76 -1.21 5.46 -4.61
N GLY A 77 -1.53 5.79 -3.35
CA GLY A 77 -0.71 5.41 -2.20
C GLY A 77 -0.50 3.90 -2.10
N ARG A 78 -1.58 3.11 -2.24
CA ARG A 78 -1.54 1.64 -2.22
C ARG A 78 -0.68 1.05 -3.35
N LEU A 79 -0.85 1.57 -4.56
CA LEU A 79 -0.10 1.08 -5.72
C LEU A 79 1.40 1.41 -5.61
N PHE A 80 1.72 2.62 -5.14
CA PHE A 80 3.11 3.02 -4.88
C PHE A 80 3.72 2.23 -3.71
N GLU A 81 2.97 1.97 -2.63
CA GLU A 81 3.40 1.09 -1.54
C GLU A 81 3.75 -0.31 -2.03
N ALA A 82 2.91 -0.90 -2.90
CA ALA A 82 3.18 -2.21 -3.49
C ALA A 82 4.46 -2.22 -4.35
N HIS A 83 4.71 -1.13 -5.09
CA HIS A 83 5.93 -0.94 -5.87
C HIS A 83 7.18 -0.90 -4.96
N VAL A 84 7.14 -0.14 -3.88
CA VAL A 84 8.23 -0.09 -2.87
C VAL A 84 8.46 -1.48 -2.27
N ASN A 85 7.40 -2.16 -1.84
CA ASN A 85 7.50 -3.48 -1.21
C ASN A 85 8.11 -4.53 -2.16
N ALA A 86 7.72 -4.52 -3.44
CA ALA A 86 8.31 -5.40 -4.45
C ALA A 86 9.81 -5.14 -4.63
N LEU A 87 10.21 -3.88 -4.77
CA LEU A 87 11.61 -3.50 -4.94
C LEU A 87 12.46 -3.83 -3.72
N GLN A 88 11.93 -3.59 -2.50
CA GLN A 88 12.65 -3.99 -1.29
C GLN A 88 12.95 -5.49 -1.26
N LEU A 89 11.98 -6.33 -1.57
CA LEU A 89 12.17 -7.78 -1.59
C LEU A 89 13.16 -8.21 -2.68
N ILE A 90 13.10 -7.58 -3.86
CA ILE A 90 14.06 -7.85 -4.96
C ILE A 90 15.47 -7.45 -4.54
N ILE A 91 15.65 -6.29 -3.91
CA ILE A 91 16.96 -5.79 -3.45
C ILE A 91 17.51 -6.66 -2.32
N THR A 92 16.63 -7.16 -1.44
CA THR A 92 17.02 -7.99 -0.30
C THR A 92 17.42 -9.41 -0.72
N TYR A 93 16.68 -10.04 -1.64
CA TYR A 93 16.82 -11.45 -1.94
C TYR A 93 17.32 -11.76 -3.36
N GLY A 94 17.36 -10.76 -4.22
CA GLY A 94 17.81 -10.90 -5.60
C GLY A 94 19.33 -10.96 -5.73
N SER A 95 19.81 -11.62 -6.77
CA SER A 95 21.21 -11.52 -7.20
C SER A 95 21.52 -10.10 -7.74
N PRO A 96 22.80 -9.70 -7.78
CA PRO A 96 23.18 -8.37 -8.33
C PRO A 96 22.58 -8.09 -9.71
N GLY A 97 22.62 -9.08 -10.62
CA GLY A 97 22.05 -8.90 -11.96
C GLY A 97 20.51 -8.79 -11.98
N GLN A 98 19.81 -9.42 -11.04
CA GLN A 98 18.35 -9.26 -10.90
C GLN A 98 18.01 -7.87 -10.37
N VAL A 99 18.77 -7.36 -9.41
CA VAL A 99 18.61 -6.01 -8.86
C VAL A 99 18.89 -4.94 -9.93
N GLU A 100 19.94 -5.10 -10.72
CA GLU A 100 20.27 -4.17 -11.82
C GLU A 100 19.17 -4.17 -12.91
N ARG A 101 18.64 -5.32 -13.29
CA ARG A 101 17.51 -5.40 -14.24
C ARG A 101 16.25 -4.72 -13.68
N ALA A 102 15.93 -4.96 -12.42
CA ALA A 102 14.80 -4.29 -11.78
C ALA A 102 14.98 -2.76 -11.74
N ALA A 103 16.21 -2.28 -11.45
CA ALA A 103 16.52 -0.85 -11.50
C ALA A 103 16.36 -0.28 -12.91
N THR A 104 16.84 -0.98 -13.94
CA THR A 104 16.65 -0.60 -15.35
C THR A 104 15.16 -0.56 -15.73
N ASP A 105 14.37 -1.56 -15.33
CA ASP A 105 12.91 -1.56 -15.55
C ASP A 105 12.25 -0.33 -14.91
N VAL A 106 12.59 0.00 -13.67
CA VAL A 106 12.06 1.19 -12.96
C VAL A 106 12.46 2.49 -13.68
N GLN A 107 13.71 2.63 -14.09
CA GLN A 107 14.19 3.79 -14.85
C GLN A 107 13.49 3.95 -16.20
N ASN A 108 13.08 2.83 -16.81
CA ASN A 108 12.25 2.80 -18.02
C ASN A 108 10.75 3.03 -17.73
N GLY A 109 10.39 3.37 -16.50
CA GLY A 109 9.03 3.74 -16.10
C GLY A 109 8.11 2.56 -15.79
N HIS A 110 8.65 1.34 -15.64
CA HIS A 110 7.84 0.19 -15.24
C HIS A 110 7.35 0.31 -13.79
N LEU A 111 6.06 0.05 -13.59
CA LEU A 111 5.44 -0.06 -12.28
C LEU A 111 5.46 -1.52 -11.81
N PHE A 112 6.01 -1.74 -10.62
CA PHE A 112 6.03 -3.06 -9.99
C PHE A 112 4.79 -3.26 -9.11
N GLY A 113 4.20 -4.46 -9.17
CA GLY A 113 3.20 -4.93 -8.21
C GLY A 113 3.77 -5.99 -7.29
N LEU A 114 3.13 -6.19 -6.14
CA LEU A 114 3.38 -7.32 -5.24
C LEU A 114 2.10 -8.14 -5.13
N TRP A 115 2.08 -9.33 -5.75
CA TRP A 115 0.90 -10.20 -5.85
C TRP A 115 1.18 -11.55 -5.20
N VAL A 116 0.73 -11.70 -3.97
CA VAL A 116 1.05 -12.88 -3.13
C VAL A 116 -0.17 -13.74 -2.81
N THR A 117 -1.37 -13.16 -2.86
CA THR A 117 -2.62 -13.84 -2.54
C THR A 117 -3.04 -14.72 -3.71
N ASP A 118 -3.49 -15.95 -3.40
CA ASP A 118 -4.04 -16.84 -4.40
C ASP A 118 -5.48 -16.43 -4.78
N PRO A 119 -5.94 -16.74 -5.99
CA PRO A 119 -7.26 -16.33 -6.43
C PRO A 119 -8.34 -17.03 -5.60
N PRO A 120 -9.48 -16.36 -5.33
CA PRO A 120 -10.57 -16.96 -4.54
C PRO A 120 -11.24 -18.13 -5.28
N VAL A 121 -11.11 -18.17 -6.61
CA VAL A 121 -11.59 -19.23 -7.49
C VAL A 121 -10.53 -19.50 -8.55
N GLY A 122 -10.27 -20.76 -8.84
CA GLY A 122 -9.23 -21.18 -9.78
C GLY A 122 -7.97 -21.69 -9.08
N GLU A 123 -6.94 -21.96 -9.88
CA GLU A 123 -5.69 -22.55 -9.38
C GLU A 123 -4.69 -21.48 -8.97
N ALA A 124 -3.99 -21.73 -7.86
CA ALA A 124 -2.84 -20.94 -7.46
C ALA A 124 -1.71 -20.99 -8.50
N LEU A 125 -0.82 -20.01 -8.45
CA LEU A 125 0.29 -19.92 -9.39
C LEU A 125 1.33 -21.03 -9.17
N VAL A 126 1.61 -21.81 -10.21
CA VAL A 126 2.53 -22.94 -10.21
C VAL A 126 3.55 -22.81 -11.32
N LEU A 127 4.80 -23.14 -11.04
CA LEU A 127 5.87 -23.32 -12.03
C LEU A 127 6.08 -24.82 -12.27
N ASP A 128 5.79 -25.25 -13.49
CA ASP A 128 6.01 -26.62 -13.94
C ASP A 128 6.74 -26.62 -15.29
N ALA A 129 7.80 -27.42 -15.39
CA ALA A 129 8.64 -27.57 -16.61
C ALA A 129 9.03 -26.21 -17.26
N GLY A 130 9.33 -25.18 -16.44
CA GLY A 130 9.70 -23.83 -16.93
C GLY A 130 8.53 -22.99 -17.40
N MET A 131 7.30 -23.46 -17.24
CA MET A 131 6.07 -22.74 -17.59
C MET A 131 5.25 -22.41 -16.36
N VAL A 132 4.66 -21.21 -16.37
CA VAL A 132 3.77 -20.73 -15.31
C VAL A 132 2.32 -20.97 -15.68
N TRP A 133 1.54 -21.49 -14.74
CA TRP A 133 0.12 -21.76 -14.83
C TRP A 133 -0.59 -21.23 -13.57
N GLY A 134 -1.90 -20.96 -13.70
CA GLY A 134 -2.72 -20.51 -12.57
C GLY A 134 -2.76 -19.00 -12.44
N GLY A 135 -3.10 -18.49 -11.24
CA GLY A 135 -3.34 -17.08 -11.06
C GLY A 135 -2.98 -16.54 -9.68
N LYS A 136 -3.09 -15.22 -9.56
CA LYS A 136 -3.04 -14.45 -8.31
C LYS A 136 -4.25 -13.51 -8.23
N GLY A 137 -4.73 -13.28 -7.00
CA GLY A 137 -5.85 -12.34 -6.78
C GLY A 137 -6.35 -12.30 -5.32
N PRO A 138 -6.84 -11.12 -4.89
CA PRO A 138 -6.93 -9.88 -5.64
C PRO A 138 -5.58 -9.19 -5.84
N CYS A 139 -5.30 -8.77 -7.08
CA CYS A 139 -4.10 -8.05 -7.49
C CYS A 139 -4.41 -6.56 -7.66
N SER A 140 -3.77 -5.68 -6.89
CA SER A 140 -3.85 -4.24 -7.15
C SER A 140 -3.08 -3.89 -8.42
N GLY A 141 -3.64 -3.02 -9.26
CA GLY A 141 -3.05 -2.61 -10.53
C GLY A 141 -3.17 -3.67 -11.64
N ALA A 142 -4.12 -4.61 -11.52
CA ALA A 142 -4.38 -5.61 -12.56
C ALA A 142 -4.69 -4.92 -13.91
N GLY A 143 -3.93 -5.29 -14.96
CA GLY A 143 -4.02 -4.67 -16.29
C GLY A 143 -3.15 -3.42 -16.50
N TYR A 144 -2.51 -2.88 -15.46
CA TYR A 144 -1.66 -1.67 -15.55
C TYR A 144 -0.25 -1.85 -15.00
N VAL A 145 -0.08 -2.71 -14.00
CA VAL A 145 1.24 -3.13 -13.54
C VAL A 145 1.95 -3.89 -14.64
N THR A 146 3.19 -3.54 -14.92
CA THR A 146 3.97 -4.11 -16.04
C THR A 146 5.04 -5.09 -15.56
N ARG A 147 5.36 -5.08 -14.26
CA ARG A 147 6.23 -6.03 -13.58
C ARG A 147 5.58 -6.44 -12.26
N ALA A 148 5.48 -7.71 -11.99
CA ALA A 148 4.94 -8.18 -10.72
C ALA A 148 5.93 -9.10 -10.01
N LEU A 149 6.21 -8.82 -8.73
CA LEU A 149 6.79 -9.79 -7.83
C LEU A 149 5.65 -10.65 -7.30
N VAL A 150 5.72 -11.95 -7.57
CA VAL A 150 4.69 -12.92 -7.20
C VAL A 150 5.27 -14.02 -6.32
N THR A 151 4.43 -14.64 -5.49
CA THR A 151 4.76 -15.95 -4.91
C THR A 151 4.27 -17.05 -5.84
N ILE A 152 5.12 -18.04 -6.10
CA ILE A 152 4.85 -19.14 -7.02
C ILE A 152 5.26 -20.48 -6.40
N SER A 153 4.40 -21.48 -6.51
CA SER A 153 4.72 -22.84 -6.07
C SER A 153 5.67 -23.50 -7.05
N THR A 154 6.74 -24.10 -6.52
CA THR A 154 7.74 -24.85 -7.29
C THR A 154 7.90 -26.26 -6.70
N ALA A 155 8.61 -27.14 -7.36
CA ALA A 155 8.92 -28.50 -6.85
C ALA A 155 9.66 -28.47 -5.49
N THR A 156 10.36 -27.38 -5.16
CA THR A 156 11.15 -27.23 -3.93
C THR A 156 10.46 -26.38 -2.86
N GLY A 157 9.24 -25.91 -3.10
CA GLY A 157 8.47 -25.03 -2.22
C GLY A 157 8.11 -23.69 -2.86
N THR A 158 7.46 -22.83 -2.10
CA THR A 158 7.04 -21.51 -2.60
C THR A 158 8.22 -20.55 -2.67
N ARG A 159 8.43 -19.95 -3.85
CA ARG A 159 9.47 -18.93 -4.12
C ARG A 159 8.85 -17.62 -4.59
N MET A 160 9.66 -16.58 -4.60
CA MET A 160 9.31 -15.34 -5.31
C MET A 160 9.78 -15.41 -6.77
N ALA A 161 9.03 -14.75 -7.67
CA ALA A 161 9.42 -14.60 -9.07
C ALA A 161 9.06 -13.20 -9.59
N ILE A 162 9.91 -12.62 -10.44
CA ILE A 162 9.58 -11.41 -11.19
C ILE A 162 8.90 -11.82 -12.50
N MET A 163 7.63 -11.44 -12.65
CA MET A 163 6.84 -11.67 -13.85
C MET A 163 6.78 -10.39 -14.69
N ALA A 164 7.21 -10.45 -15.93
CA ALA A 164 6.86 -9.44 -16.94
C ALA A 164 5.40 -9.66 -17.35
N ILE A 165 4.56 -8.64 -17.17
CA ILE A 165 3.14 -8.73 -17.50
C ILE A 165 2.96 -8.37 -18.98
N GLY A 166 2.69 -9.37 -19.77
CA GLY A 166 2.54 -9.29 -21.24
C GLY A 166 1.27 -9.98 -21.73
N SER A 167 1.23 -10.32 -23.00
CA SER A 167 0.06 -10.89 -23.66
C SER A 167 -0.37 -12.28 -23.15
N THR A 168 0.50 -12.98 -22.42
CA THR A 168 0.19 -14.29 -21.81
C THR A 168 -0.48 -14.16 -20.43
N ALA A 169 -0.54 -12.94 -19.87
CA ALA A 169 -1.24 -12.63 -18.64
C ALA A 169 -2.64 -12.08 -18.97
N ARG A 170 -3.67 -12.67 -18.39
CA ARG A 170 -5.06 -12.21 -18.53
C ARG A 170 -5.52 -11.62 -17.21
N ALA A 171 -5.77 -10.31 -17.19
CA ALA A 171 -6.36 -9.64 -16.06
C ALA A 171 -7.90 -9.69 -16.14
N GLU A 172 -8.55 -10.12 -15.07
CA GLU A 172 -10.00 -10.09 -14.88
C GLU A 172 -10.33 -9.06 -13.79
N PRO A 173 -10.79 -7.85 -14.16
CA PRO A 173 -11.08 -6.80 -13.20
C PRO A 173 -12.24 -7.16 -12.26
N LEU A 174 -12.13 -6.81 -10.98
CA LEU A 174 -13.20 -6.92 -9.98
C LEU A 174 -14.12 -5.67 -10.02
N ARG A 175 -14.55 -5.27 -11.22
CA ARG A 175 -15.44 -4.10 -11.38
C ARG A 175 -16.83 -4.39 -10.78
N GLY A 176 -17.38 -3.38 -10.10
CA GLY A 176 -18.66 -3.49 -9.41
C GLY A 176 -18.66 -4.37 -8.15
N VAL A 177 -17.54 -5.03 -7.83
CA VAL A 177 -17.44 -5.95 -6.68
C VAL A 177 -16.91 -5.23 -5.44
N MET A 178 -15.90 -4.38 -5.62
CA MET A 178 -15.25 -3.67 -4.51
C MET A 178 -16.06 -2.47 -4.05
N GLN A 179 -16.33 -2.39 -2.73
CA GLN A 179 -17.04 -1.26 -2.14
C GLN A 179 -16.19 0.03 -2.16
N GLY A 180 -14.90 -0.06 -1.88
CA GLY A 180 -13.92 1.02 -1.88
C GLY A 180 -12.62 0.60 -2.56
N MET A 181 -11.64 1.51 -2.59
CA MET A 181 -10.38 1.31 -3.32
C MET A 181 -10.61 0.96 -4.80
N ARG A 182 -11.67 1.51 -5.38
CA ARG A 182 -12.13 1.16 -6.73
C ARG A 182 -11.14 1.61 -7.80
N ALA A 183 -10.44 2.72 -7.56
CA ALA A 183 -9.39 3.21 -8.45
C ALA A 183 -8.07 2.40 -8.40
N CYS A 184 -7.94 1.38 -7.54
CA CYS A 184 -6.78 0.49 -7.52
C CYS A 184 -6.73 -0.48 -8.70
N SER A 185 -7.77 -0.56 -9.54
CA SER A 185 -7.88 -1.59 -10.58
C SER A 185 -7.57 -2.98 -10.04
N ASN A 186 -8.31 -3.37 -8.97
CA ASN A 186 -8.15 -4.71 -8.41
C ASN A 186 -8.70 -5.77 -9.37
N GLY A 187 -8.02 -6.90 -9.46
CA GLY A 187 -8.43 -7.98 -10.36
C GLY A 187 -7.78 -9.31 -10.01
N VAL A 188 -8.18 -10.36 -10.69
CA VAL A 188 -7.45 -11.63 -10.73
C VAL A 188 -6.59 -11.64 -11.99
N VAL A 189 -5.34 -12.06 -11.87
CA VAL A 189 -4.43 -12.17 -13.01
C VAL A 189 -4.06 -13.63 -13.21
N TYR A 190 -4.44 -14.18 -14.35
CA TYR A 190 -4.15 -15.55 -14.73
C TYR A 190 -3.02 -15.62 -15.75
N PHE A 191 -2.21 -16.64 -15.61
CA PHE A 191 -1.13 -17.01 -16.53
C PHE A 191 -1.42 -18.38 -17.14
N LYS A 192 -1.25 -18.50 -18.45
CA LYS A 192 -1.46 -19.75 -19.16
C LYS A 192 -0.25 -20.06 -20.02
N LYS A 193 0.50 -21.10 -19.64
CA LYS A 193 1.70 -21.53 -20.35
C LYS A 193 2.68 -20.38 -20.61
N THR A 194 2.91 -19.56 -19.55
CA THR A 194 3.82 -18.41 -19.63
C THR A 194 5.23 -18.87 -19.33
N PRO A 195 6.21 -18.73 -20.25
CA PRO A 195 7.59 -19.08 -19.98
C PRO A 195 8.14 -18.25 -18.80
N LEU A 196 8.82 -18.90 -17.87
CA LEU A 196 9.55 -18.23 -16.81
C LEU A 196 11.04 -18.51 -16.94
N PRO A 197 11.87 -17.52 -17.25
CA PRO A 197 13.31 -17.68 -17.27
C PRO A 197 13.82 -18.12 -15.89
N PRO A 198 14.83 -18.99 -15.80
CA PRO A 198 15.36 -19.45 -14.52
C PRO A 198 15.84 -18.33 -13.61
N ASP A 199 16.33 -17.25 -14.20
CA ASP A 199 16.81 -16.05 -13.51
C ASP A 199 15.70 -15.05 -13.11
N ALA A 200 14.42 -15.38 -13.36
CA ALA A 200 13.28 -14.66 -12.81
C ALA A 200 12.92 -15.08 -11.37
N LEU A 201 13.37 -16.24 -10.92
CA LEU A 201 13.17 -16.71 -9.55
C LEU A 201 14.06 -15.96 -8.57
N ILE A 202 13.46 -15.34 -7.55
CA ILE A 202 14.13 -14.52 -6.51
C ILE A 202 14.24 -15.33 -5.21
N GLY A 203 15.40 -15.25 -4.58
CA GLY A 203 15.65 -15.83 -3.26
C GLY A 203 15.54 -17.36 -3.22
N GLN A 204 15.32 -17.87 -2.02
CA GLN A 204 15.14 -19.30 -1.73
C GLN A 204 13.67 -19.60 -1.36
N PRO A 205 13.25 -20.88 -1.35
CA PRO A 205 11.93 -21.24 -0.85
C PRO A 205 11.70 -20.71 0.57
N GLY A 206 10.55 -20.05 0.78
CA GLY A 206 10.14 -19.48 2.06
C GLY A 206 10.68 -18.08 2.37
N ASP A 207 11.58 -17.51 1.57
CA ASP A 207 12.15 -16.17 1.84
C ASP A 207 11.10 -15.07 1.95
N TYR A 208 9.98 -15.18 1.21
CA TYR A 208 8.86 -14.22 1.33
C TYR A 208 8.29 -14.16 2.75
N LEU A 209 8.28 -15.27 3.48
CA LEU A 209 7.75 -15.39 4.86
C LEU A 209 8.79 -15.07 5.93
N ARG A 210 9.99 -14.66 5.55
CA ARG A 210 11.08 -14.43 6.49
C ARG A 210 10.98 -13.06 7.15
N GLU A 211 11.06 -13.08 8.49
CA GLU A 211 11.17 -11.85 9.28
C GLU A 211 12.57 -11.21 9.15
N PRO A 212 12.71 -9.91 9.31
CA PRO A 212 11.66 -8.94 9.68
C PRO A 212 10.78 -8.45 8.49
N TYR A 213 11.18 -8.73 7.26
CA TYR A 213 10.60 -8.08 6.07
C TYR A 213 9.13 -8.41 5.83
N LEU A 214 8.67 -9.61 6.27
CA LEU A 214 7.26 -9.99 6.18
C LEU A 214 6.37 -9.00 6.95
N SER A 215 6.69 -8.78 8.23
CA SER A 215 5.82 -8.00 9.13
C SER A 215 6.18 -6.53 9.20
N THR A 216 7.48 -6.18 9.18
CA THR A 216 7.87 -4.77 9.34
C THR A 216 7.44 -3.90 8.17
N GLY A 217 7.27 -4.45 6.96
CA GLY A 217 6.73 -3.71 5.80
C GLY A 217 5.35 -3.09 6.04
N ALA A 218 4.58 -3.57 7.03
CA ALA A 218 3.25 -3.07 7.36
C ALA A 218 3.23 -1.60 7.83
N TRP A 219 4.35 -1.03 8.29
CA TRP A 219 4.42 0.41 8.60
C TRP A 219 4.12 1.29 7.37
N ARG A 220 4.41 0.81 6.16
CA ARG A 220 4.12 1.52 4.91
C ARG A 220 2.63 1.62 4.65
N THR A 221 1.90 0.56 4.95
CA THR A 221 0.44 0.57 4.92
C THR A 221 -0.11 1.61 5.91
N THR A 222 0.45 1.70 7.14
CA THR A 222 0.00 2.71 8.11
C THR A 222 0.29 4.14 7.64
N ALA A 223 1.39 4.36 6.90
CA ALA A 223 1.72 5.66 6.34
C ALA A 223 0.72 6.11 5.26
N VAL A 224 0.33 5.21 4.35
CA VAL A 224 -0.73 5.49 3.36
C VAL A 224 -2.07 5.73 4.05
N THR A 225 -2.40 4.91 5.06
CA THR A 225 -3.62 5.04 5.87
C THR A 225 -3.68 6.41 6.58
N LEU A 226 -2.57 6.84 7.18
CA LEU A 226 -2.44 8.16 7.80
C LEU A 226 -2.75 9.28 6.81
N GLY A 227 -2.26 9.18 5.58
CA GLY A 227 -2.59 10.13 4.51
C GLY A 227 -4.10 10.16 4.21
N GLY A 228 -4.75 9.01 4.10
CA GLY A 228 -6.20 8.92 3.94
C GLY A 228 -6.97 9.51 5.13
N LEU A 229 -6.48 9.31 6.36
CA LEU A 229 -7.04 9.90 7.56
C LEU A 229 -6.87 11.44 7.56
N ASP A 230 -5.72 11.97 7.14
CA ASP A 230 -5.50 13.41 6.96
C ASP A 230 -6.53 14.00 6.00
N ALA A 231 -6.78 13.33 4.87
CA ALA A 231 -7.80 13.75 3.91
C ALA A 231 -9.21 13.73 4.50
N LEU A 232 -9.55 12.69 5.28
CA LEU A 232 -10.86 12.56 5.94
C LEU A 232 -11.09 13.68 6.95
N VAL A 233 -10.11 13.95 7.80
CA VAL A 233 -10.17 15.03 8.82
C VAL A 233 -10.32 16.39 8.14
N ALA A 234 -9.51 16.67 7.10
CA ALA A 234 -9.56 17.93 6.35
C ALA A 234 -10.91 18.12 5.62
N ALA A 235 -11.43 17.08 4.97
CA ALA A 235 -12.70 17.12 4.26
C ALA A 235 -13.88 17.32 5.24
N THR A 236 -13.85 16.67 6.41
CA THR A 236 -14.85 16.84 7.46
C THR A 236 -14.84 18.27 8.00
N ARG A 237 -13.65 18.81 8.33
CA ARG A 237 -13.49 20.21 8.75
C ARG A 237 -14.06 21.17 7.73
N SER A 238 -13.70 21.02 6.46
CA SER A 238 -14.15 21.87 5.37
C SER A 238 -15.68 21.90 5.26
N GLN A 239 -16.34 20.76 5.43
CA GLN A 239 -17.81 20.69 5.39
C GLN A 239 -18.47 21.32 6.62
N LEU A 240 -17.91 21.15 7.82
CA LEU A 240 -18.43 21.78 9.05
C LEU A 240 -18.35 23.31 8.93
N VAL A 241 -17.21 23.84 8.47
CA VAL A 241 -17.03 25.30 8.26
C VAL A 241 -18.00 25.81 7.20
N ARG A 242 -18.12 25.16 6.05
CA ARG A 242 -19.03 25.57 4.98
C ARG A 242 -20.50 25.59 5.41
N LYS A 243 -20.89 24.75 6.36
CA LYS A 243 -22.24 24.70 6.93
C LYS A 243 -22.44 25.64 8.14
N GLY A 244 -21.42 26.37 8.58
CA GLY A 244 -21.48 27.21 9.78
C GLY A 244 -21.61 26.42 11.10
N HIS A 245 -21.16 25.16 11.11
CA HIS A 245 -21.30 24.28 12.27
C HIS A 245 -20.04 24.22 13.15
N GLN A 246 -18.99 24.97 12.83
CA GLN A 246 -17.71 24.96 13.54
C GLN A 246 -17.80 25.44 15.00
N ASP A 247 -18.81 26.25 15.32
CA ASP A 247 -19.01 26.79 16.67
C ASP A 247 -19.99 25.96 17.53
N ALA A 248 -20.58 24.92 16.96
CA ALA A 248 -21.49 24.05 17.69
C ALA A 248 -20.69 23.13 18.66
N PRO A 249 -20.97 23.15 19.99
CA PRO A 249 -20.15 22.43 21.00
C PRO A 249 -20.00 20.94 20.71
N LEU A 250 -21.06 20.26 20.25
CA LEU A 250 -21.01 18.83 19.91
C LEU A 250 -20.17 18.56 18.65
N GLN A 251 -20.08 19.50 17.72
CA GLN A 251 -19.20 19.36 16.56
C GLN A 251 -17.74 19.62 16.93
N GLN A 252 -17.49 20.56 17.84
CA GLN A 252 -16.17 20.81 18.40
C GLN A 252 -15.65 19.58 19.17
N ASP A 253 -16.47 18.94 20.00
CA ASP A 253 -16.10 17.68 20.70
C ASP A 253 -15.74 16.59 19.67
N ARG A 254 -16.61 16.33 18.67
CA ARG A 254 -16.34 15.31 17.63
C ARG A 254 -15.06 15.59 16.88
N PHE A 255 -14.87 16.84 16.47
CA PHE A 255 -13.69 17.23 15.69
C PHE A 255 -12.42 17.15 16.55
N GLY A 256 -12.47 17.58 17.83
CA GLY A 256 -11.37 17.41 18.77
C GLY A 256 -10.93 15.95 18.93
N ARG A 257 -11.88 15.03 19.05
CA ARG A 257 -11.60 13.58 19.08
C ARG A 257 -11.00 13.09 17.76
N MET A 258 -11.44 13.60 16.60
CA MET A 258 -10.81 13.26 15.30
C MET A 258 -9.36 13.72 15.24
N LEU A 259 -9.02 14.89 15.80
CA LEU A 259 -7.64 15.36 15.89
C LEU A 259 -6.78 14.46 16.78
N ILE A 260 -7.33 14.00 17.92
CA ILE A 260 -6.66 13.02 18.79
C ILE A 260 -6.39 11.71 18.04
N ALA A 261 -7.38 11.18 17.32
CA ALA A 261 -7.22 9.96 16.53
C ALA A 261 -6.17 10.13 15.43
N GLN A 262 -6.17 11.26 14.74
CA GLN A 262 -5.17 11.60 13.72
C GLN A 262 -3.75 11.65 14.30
N GLU A 263 -3.57 12.32 15.43
CA GLU A 263 -2.26 12.42 16.09
C GLU A 263 -1.81 11.07 16.64
N THR A 264 -2.73 10.27 17.20
CA THR A 264 -2.45 8.90 17.63
C THR A 264 -1.91 8.07 16.47
N ALA A 265 -2.60 8.07 15.31
CA ALA A 265 -2.16 7.37 14.13
C ALA A 265 -0.79 7.86 13.64
N ARG A 266 -0.54 9.17 13.67
CA ARG A 266 0.74 9.76 13.29
C ARG A 266 1.89 9.29 14.16
N LEU A 267 1.72 9.33 15.48
CA LEU A 267 2.77 8.95 16.45
C LEU A 267 3.16 7.47 16.27
N TRP A 268 2.16 6.58 16.18
CA TRP A 268 2.40 5.17 15.96
C TRP A 268 3.09 4.90 14.62
N THR A 269 2.66 5.56 13.54
CA THR A 269 3.23 5.37 12.20
C THR A 269 4.69 5.85 12.12
N VAL A 270 4.99 7.04 12.67
CA VAL A 270 6.36 7.59 12.67
C VAL A 270 7.32 6.68 13.43
N GLU A 271 6.93 6.24 14.63
CA GLU A 271 7.80 5.38 15.44
C GLU A 271 7.91 3.97 14.84
N ALA A 272 6.85 3.44 14.21
CA ALA A 272 6.91 2.17 13.50
C ALA A 272 7.88 2.23 12.31
N ALA A 273 7.85 3.30 11.53
CA ALA A 273 8.79 3.54 10.42
C ALA A 273 10.24 3.58 10.94
N ARG A 274 10.49 4.37 11.99
CA ARG A 274 11.81 4.49 12.60
C ARG A 274 12.35 3.14 13.07
N ARG A 275 11.54 2.34 13.78
CA ARG A 275 11.97 1.01 14.28
C ARG A 275 12.13 0.00 13.16
N ALA A 276 11.28 0.02 12.14
CA ALA A 276 11.36 -0.91 11.02
C ALA A 276 12.62 -0.73 10.20
N GLU A 277 13.06 0.51 9.98
CA GLU A 277 14.15 0.84 9.08
C GLU A 277 15.51 0.98 9.79
N THR A 278 15.54 0.97 11.15
CA THR A 278 16.80 0.96 11.90
C THR A 278 17.27 -0.46 12.18
N SER A 279 18.58 -0.67 12.17
CA SER A 279 19.21 -1.96 12.49
C SER A 279 19.35 -2.26 13.97
N GLY A 280 18.88 -1.36 14.86
CA GLY A 280 18.98 -1.54 16.32
C GLY A 280 17.85 -2.37 16.92
N GLY A 281 18.13 -3.06 18.04
CA GLY A 281 17.15 -3.89 18.76
C GLY A 281 16.93 -5.28 18.15
N SER A 282 16.12 -6.09 18.85
CA SER A 282 15.79 -7.44 18.34
C SER A 282 14.81 -7.39 17.16
N VAL A 283 14.89 -8.38 16.29
CA VAL A 283 13.92 -8.54 15.19
C VAL A 283 12.51 -8.69 15.75
N ALA A 284 12.35 -9.46 16.83
CA ALA A 284 11.06 -9.71 17.46
C ALA A 284 10.42 -8.42 18.03
N ASP A 285 11.22 -7.54 18.67
CA ASP A 285 10.73 -6.25 19.17
C ASP A 285 10.23 -5.34 18.04
N ARG A 286 10.98 -5.30 16.93
CA ARG A 286 10.59 -4.51 15.76
C ARG A 286 9.29 -5.01 15.14
N VAL A 287 9.17 -6.33 14.95
CA VAL A 287 7.97 -6.99 14.43
C VAL A 287 6.78 -6.74 15.35
N ALA A 288 6.92 -6.98 16.66
CA ALA A 288 5.86 -6.76 17.63
C ALA A 288 5.39 -5.30 17.63
N TYR A 289 6.32 -4.33 17.61
CA TYR A 289 5.95 -2.92 17.60
C TYR A 289 5.20 -2.51 16.33
N VAL A 290 5.67 -2.94 15.14
CA VAL A 290 4.98 -2.61 13.87
C VAL A 290 3.60 -3.25 13.82
N ASN A 291 3.43 -4.46 14.33
CA ASN A 291 2.14 -5.13 14.44
C ASN A 291 1.18 -4.37 15.37
N LEU A 292 1.64 -3.89 16.54
CA LEU A 292 0.85 -3.05 17.43
C LEU A 292 0.49 -1.70 16.78
N ALA A 293 1.43 -1.07 16.08
CA ALA A 293 1.21 0.18 15.38
C ALA A 293 0.11 0.04 14.30
N ARG A 294 0.12 -1.07 13.54
CA ARG A 294 -0.91 -1.37 12.55
C ARG A 294 -2.31 -1.40 13.16
N ILE A 295 -2.47 -2.09 14.29
CA ILE A 295 -3.75 -2.20 15.01
C ILE A 295 -4.17 -0.86 15.64
N ALA A 296 -3.23 -0.13 16.22
CA ALA A 296 -3.51 1.19 16.80
C ALA A 296 -3.96 2.21 15.74
N VAL A 297 -3.32 2.21 14.57
CA VAL A 297 -3.70 3.07 13.44
C VAL A 297 -5.07 2.67 12.88
N GLU A 298 -5.37 1.37 12.76
CA GLU A 298 -6.69 0.88 12.37
C GLU A 298 -7.77 1.39 13.33
N ALA A 299 -7.57 1.22 14.64
CA ALA A 299 -8.53 1.66 15.67
C ALA A 299 -8.76 3.18 15.61
N ALA A 300 -7.70 3.96 15.49
CA ALA A 300 -7.78 5.42 15.36
C ALA A 300 -8.55 5.86 14.10
N CYS A 301 -8.30 5.21 12.95
CA CYS A 301 -9.03 5.48 11.72
C CYS A 301 -10.52 5.12 11.84
N LEU A 302 -10.86 3.97 12.39
CA LEU A 302 -12.25 3.55 12.58
C LEU A 302 -13.01 4.53 13.49
N ASP A 303 -12.37 5.03 14.56
CA ASP A 303 -12.99 6.04 15.43
C ASP A 303 -13.20 7.37 14.68
N ALA A 304 -12.21 7.85 13.94
CA ALA A 304 -12.34 9.06 13.13
C ALA A 304 -13.43 8.93 12.04
N MET A 305 -13.54 7.78 11.39
CA MET A 305 -14.59 7.49 10.40
C MET A 305 -15.98 7.57 11.03
N ARG A 306 -16.18 6.94 12.18
CA ARG A 306 -17.43 7.01 12.96
C ARG A 306 -17.77 8.44 13.35
N LEU A 307 -16.79 9.23 13.79
CA LEU A 307 -16.98 10.63 14.18
C LEU A 307 -17.33 11.51 12.97
N ALA A 308 -16.70 11.32 11.81
CA ALA A 308 -17.02 12.01 10.57
C ALA A 308 -18.48 11.74 10.12
N GLN A 309 -18.91 10.47 10.18
CA GLN A 309 -20.29 10.09 9.87
C GLN A 309 -21.30 10.77 10.83
N ARG A 310 -21.02 10.82 12.13
CA ARG A 310 -21.87 11.50 13.10
C ARG A 310 -21.87 13.02 12.96
N ALA A 311 -20.75 13.60 12.53
CA ALA A 311 -20.62 15.04 12.33
C ALA A 311 -21.40 15.53 11.09
N LEU A 312 -21.40 14.76 10.02
CA LEU A 312 -21.97 15.14 8.73
C LEU A 312 -23.36 14.55 8.47
N GLY A 313 -23.76 13.51 9.24
CA GLY A 313 -25.03 12.81 9.06
C GLY A 313 -25.14 12.15 7.69
N LEU A 314 -26.31 12.18 7.07
CA LEU A 314 -26.59 11.58 5.77
C LEU A 314 -25.63 12.03 4.66
N ALA A 315 -25.11 13.27 4.74
CA ALA A 315 -24.18 13.78 3.74
C ALA A 315 -22.87 12.96 3.65
N ALA A 316 -22.47 12.27 4.72
CA ALA A 316 -21.31 11.37 4.71
C ALA A 316 -21.51 10.10 3.87
N PHE A 317 -22.74 9.85 3.39
CA PHE A 317 -23.12 8.64 2.64
C PHE A 317 -23.63 8.95 1.23
N LEU A 318 -23.63 10.22 0.84
CA LEU A 318 -24.15 10.65 -0.46
C LEU A 318 -23.00 10.99 -1.41
N ARG A 319 -22.97 10.36 -2.59
CA ARG A 319 -22.13 10.80 -3.71
C ARG A 319 -22.63 12.13 -4.28
N PRO A 320 -21.74 13.01 -4.73
CA PRO A 320 -20.28 12.91 -4.86
C PRO A 320 -19.49 13.49 -3.66
N ASN A 321 -19.96 13.32 -2.41
CA ASN A 321 -19.25 13.83 -1.24
C ASN A 321 -17.88 13.16 -1.09
N PRO A 322 -16.76 13.89 -0.99
CA PRO A 322 -15.43 13.30 -0.83
C PRO A 322 -15.28 12.46 0.45
N VAL A 323 -16.04 12.80 1.52
CA VAL A 323 -16.03 12.00 2.77
C VAL A 323 -16.63 10.61 2.52
N GLU A 324 -17.69 10.50 1.72
CA GLU A 324 -18.30 9.20 1.37
C GLU A 324 -17.28 8.27 0.73
N ARG A 325 -16.53 8.74 -0.27
CA ARG A 325 -15.47 7.98 -0.92
C ARG A 325 -14.36 7.60 0.05
N LEU A 326 -13.85 8.55 0.83
CA LEU A 326 -12.77 8.30 1.80
C LEU A 326 -13.17 7.26 2.85
N LEU A 327 -14.42 7.27 3.31
CA LEU A 327 -14.93 6.25 4.24
C LEU A 327 -14.92 4.86 3.62
N ARG A 328 -15.34 4.71 2.35
CA ARG A 328 -15.30 3.42 1.64
C ARG A 328 -13.87 2.95 1.38
N ASP A 329 -13.02 3.84 0.92
CA ASP A 329 -11.63 3.53 0.62
C ASP A 329 -10.88 3.09 1.89
N LEU A 330 -11.00 3.84 2.99
CA LEU A 330 -10.42 3.47 4.28
C LEU A 330 -11.00 2.16 4.82
N ALA A 331 -12.35 1.96 4.75
CA ALA A 331 -12.97 0.74 5.23
C ALA A 331 -12.41 -0.52 4.56
N VAL A 332 -12.08 -0.45 3.26
CA VAL A 332 -11.44 -1.54 2.51
C VAL A 332 -9.94 -1.62 2.83
N TYR A 333 -9.22 -0.49 2.79
CA TYR A 333 -7.77 -0.49 2.93
C TYR A 333 -7.29 -0.93 4.33
N LEU A 334 -8.08 -0.67 5.38
CA LEU A 334 -7.82 -1.13 6.74
C LEU A 334 -7.94 -2.66 6.91
N ARG A 335 -8.55 -3.39 5.95
CA ARG A 335 -8.70 -4.86 6.05
C ARG A 335 -7.38 -5.56 5.69
N GLN A 336 -6.40 -5.39 6.56
CA GLN A 336 -5.12 -6.07 6.46
C GLN A 336 -5.19 -7.51 6.99
N PRO A 337 -4.32 -8.44 6.54
CA PRO A 337 -4.39 -9.85 6.94
C PRO A 337 -4.23 -10.06 8.45
N ALA A 338 -4.99 -11.02 9.00
CA ALA A 338 -4.84 -11.60 10.34
C ALA A 338 -4.68 -10.58 11.49
N PRO A 339 -5.57 -9.56 11.65
CA PRO A 339 -5.39 -8.51 12.66
C PRO A 339 -5.35 -9.08 14.10
N ASP A 340 -6.19 -10.07 14.41
CA ASP A 340 -6.25 -10.67 15.75
C ASP A 340 -5.00 -11.51 16.05
N ALA A 341 -4.48 -12.23 15.07
CA ALA A 341 -3.27 -13.03 15.23
C ALA A 341 -2.06 -12.14 15.52
N VAL A 342 -1.84 -11.07 14.76
CA VAL A 342 -0.68 -10.19 14.98
C VAL A 342 -0.77 -9.45 16.31
N LEU A 343 -1.99 -9.11 16.78
CA LEU A 343 -2.19 -8.50 18.09
C LEU A 343 -1.82 -9.48 19.22
N THR A 344 -2.33 -10.72 19.14
CA THR A 344 -2.04 -11.74 20.16
C THR A 344 -0.57 -12.16 20.17
N GLU A 345 0.09 -12.25 19.01
CA GLU A 345 1.52 -12.51 18.90
C GLU A 345 2.37 -11.41 19.53
N ALA A 346 2.03 -10.14 19.26
CA ALA A 346 2.72 -9.01 19.87
C ALA A 346 2.54 -8.96 21.40
N ALA A 347 1.34 -9.27 21.89
CA ALA A 347 1.08 -9.37 23.32
C ALA A 347 1.85 -10.54 23.95
N HIS A 348 1.89 -11.71 23.30
CA HIS A 348 2.67 -12.86 23.77
C HIS A 348 4.17 -12.52 23.86
N HIS A 349 4.71 -11.81 22.86
CA HIS A 349 6.10 -11.36 22.88
C HIS A 349 6.36 -10.47 24.10
N ALA A 350 5.48 -9.52 24.42
CA ALA A 350 5.62 -8.64 25.58
C ALA A 350 5.56 -9.37 26.94
N PHE A 351 4.88 -10.53 27.04
CA PHE A 351 4.89 -11.37 28.23
C PHE A 351 6.16 -12.22 28.36
N SER A 352 6.89 -12.41 27.26
CA SER A 352 8.07 -13.27 27.20
C SER A 352 9.40 -12.51 27.28
N ALA A 353 9.35 -11.17 27.17
CA ALA A 353 10.46 -10.25 27.26
C ALA A 353 10.68 -9.81 28.70
#